data_e6df1be7c1f534298a8f41712a5bc661
#
_entry.id   e6df1be7c1f534298a8f41712a5bc661
#
_cell.length_a   1.000
_cell.length_b   1.000
_cell.length_c   1.000
_cell.angle_alpha   90.00
_cell.angle_beta   90.00
_cell.angle_gamma   90.00
#
_symmetry.space_group_name_H-M   'P 1'
#
loop_
_entity.id
_entity.type
_entity.pdbx_description
1 polymer ?
#
loop_
_entity_poly.entity_id
_entity_poly.type
_entity_poly.pdbx_seq_one_letter_code
_entity_poly.pdbx_strand_id
1 'polypeptide(L)'
;IVLRKIFPRRTAETVVAEDKSKHTFIAGFEVRNPGIFGKNVKEVAHLAAHRFVISRLWRDGKVTIPTSDTVLLEGDRLLVITTEAEEESLRILFGEEEKVDWNKKDIDWNAIDSQLVSQRIVVSRSEINGKKLGSLRLRNHYGINISRIYRAGVQLLATPELVLQLGDKLTVVGEAAAISNVEKVLGNRIISLKEPNLIAVF
;
A
#
# COMPACT_ATOMS: atom_id res chain seq x y z
N ILE A 1 11.06 -23.16 -48.08
CA ILE A 1 9.72 -22.63 -48.36
C ILE A 1 8.85 -22.87 -47.10
N VAL A 2 8.24 -21.79 -46.55
CA VAL A 2 7.13 -21.80 -45.57
C VAL A 2 7.44 -22.22 -44.16
N LEU A 3 7.95 -21.25 -43.36
CA LEU A 3 7.73 -21.20 -41.92
C LEU A 3 7.61 -19.72 -41.45
N ARG A 4 6.59 -19.06 -42.01
CA ARG A 4 6.26 -17.69 -41.64
C ARG A 4 4.76 -17.58 -41.42
N LYS A 5 4.24 -18.05 -40.27
CA LYS A 5 2.92 -17.69 -39.72
C LYS A 5 2.58 -18.60 -38.54
N ILE A 6 2.96 -18.26 -37.34
CA ILE A 6 2.25 -18.67 -36.11
C ILE A 6 2.87 -17.88 -34.89
N PHE A 7 2.94 -16.58 -34.98
CA PHE A 7 3.00 -15.74 -33.79
C PHE A 7 2.08 -14.55 -34.05
N PRO A 8 0.95 -14.47 -33.36
CA PRO A 8 0.18 -13.24 -33.35
C PRO A 8 1.05 -12.15 -32.73
N ARG A 9 1.27 -11.06 -33.47
CA ARG A 9 1.86 -9.83 -32.92
C ARG A 9 0.92 -9.39 -31.80
N ARG A 10 1.34 -9.56 -30.54
CA ARG A 10 0.74 -8.84 -29.42
C ARG A 10 0.91 -7.36 -29.73
N THR A 11 -0.19 -6.68 -29.93
CA THR A 11 -0.19 -5.24 -30.14
C THR A 11 0.30 -4.57 -28.86
N ALA A 12 1.07 -3.50 -28.98
CA ALA A 12 1.63 -2.75 -27.85
C ALA A 12 0.56 -2.31 -26.83
N GLU A 13 -0.68 -2.12 -27.27
CA GLU A 13 -1.82 -1.77 -26.40
C GLU A 13 -2.19 -2.86 -25.40
N THR A 14 -2.11 -4.15 -25.78
CA THR A 14 -2.41 -5.26 -24.86
C THR A 14 -1.33 -5.41 -23.78
N VAL A 15 -0.07 -5.11 -24.10
CA VAL A 15 1.04 -5.15 -23.14
C VAL A 15 0.93 -3.98 -22.14
N VAL A 16 0.53 -2.79 -22.59
CA VAL A 16 0.35 -1.62 -21.72
C VAL A 16 -0.85 -1.79 -20.79
N ALA A 17 -1.94 -2.41 -21.23
CA ALA A 17 -3.11 -2.68 -20.39
C ALA A 17 -2.85 -3.75 -19.31
N GLU A 18 -2.05 -4.80 -19.63
CA GLU A 18 -1.63 -5.80 -18.63
C GLU A 18 -0.70 -5.22 -17.56
N ASP A 19 0.08 -4.19 -17.88
CA ASP A 19 1.04 -3.59 -16.93
C ASP A 19 0.34 -2.66 -15.94
N LYS A 20 -0.67 -1.90 -16.35
CA LYS A 20 -1.44 -0.99 -15.49
C LYS A 20 -2.20 -1.69 -14.37
N SER A 21 -2.70 -2.91 -14.61
CA SER A 21 -3.42 -3.70 -13.61
C SER A 21 -2.53 -4.28 -12.50
N LYS A 22 -1.20 -4.27 -12.69
CA LYS A 22 -0.21 -4.84 -11.75
C LYS A 22 0.48 -3.80 -10.88
N HIS A 23 0.41 -2.51 -11.25
CA HIS A 23 1.03 -1.45 -10.47
C HIS A 23 0.10 -0.94 -9.39
N THR A 24 0.59 -0.89 -8.16
CA THR A 24 -0.16 -0.26 -7.09
C THR A 24 -0.11 1.25 -7.25
N PHE A 25 -1.24 1.87 -7.03
CA PHE A 25 -1.49 3.29 -7.10
C PHE A 25 -1.91 3.81 -5.73
N ILE A 26 -1.52 5.02 -5.37
CA ILE A 26 -1.91 5.67 -4.12
C ILE A 26 -2.81 6.83 -4.47
N ALA A 27 -3.99 6.84 -3.86
CA ALA A 27 -4.94 7.94 -3.96
C ALA A 27 -5.36 8.43 -2.57
N GLY A 28 -5.56 9.73 -2.45
CA GLY A 28 -6.20 10.36 -1.30
C GLY A 28 -7.69 10.54 -1.58
N PHE A 29 -8.54 10.19 -0.61
CA PHE A 29 -9.98 10.40 -0.72
C PHE A 29 -10.51 11.12 0.52
N GLU A 30 -11.44 12.02 0.31
CA GLU A 30 -12.30 12.53 1.38
C GLU A 30 -13.62 11.75 1.36
N VAL A 31 -14.02 11.23 2.52
CA VAL A 31 -15.26 10.46 2.67
C VAL A 31 -16.45 11.40 2.54
N ARG A 32 -17.12 11.34 1.39
CA ARG A 32 -18.29 12.16 1.02
C ARG A 32 -19.52 11.32 0.65
N ASN A 33 -19.36 10.01 0.49
CA ASN A 33 -20.48 9.13 0.15
C ASN A 33 -21.31 8.79 1.39
N PRO A 34 -22.57 9.24 1.49
CA PRO A 34 -23.44 8.93 2.65
C PRO A 34 -23.69 7.43 2.84
N GLY A 35 -23.57 6.63 1.77
CA GLY A 35 -23.76 5.18 1.81
C GLY A 35 -22.75 4.43 2.69
N ILE A 36 -21.63 5.08 3.05
CA ILE A 36 -20.60 4.47 3.91
C ILE A 36 -20.44 5.18 5.26
N PHE A 37 -21.18 6.25 5.53
CA PHE A 37 -21.13 6.92 6.83
C PHE A 37 -21.55 5.98 7.95
N GLY A 38 -20.80 5.93 9.04
CA GLY A 38 -21.07 5.08 10.18
C GLY A 38 -20.74 3.59 9.96
N LYS A 39 -20.33 3.19 8.75
CA LYS A 39 -19.87 1.82 8.48
C LYS A 39 -18.39 1.66 8.86
N ASN A 40 -18.04 0.48 9.35
CA ASN A 40 -16.65 0.17 9.59
C ASN A 40 -15.92 -0.23 8.29
N VAL A 41 -14.58 -0.18 8.33
CA VAL A 41 -13.73 -0.47 7.16
C VAL A 41 -14.01 -1.86 6.57
N LYS A 42 -14.32 -2.85 7.40
CA LYS A 42 -14.66 -4.21 6.94
C LYS A 42 -15.96 -4.22 6.14
N GLU A 43 -16.99 -3.52 6.63
CA GLU A 43 -18.28 -3.40 5.92
C GLU A 43 -18.09 -2.67 4.58
N VAL A 44 -17.32 -1.58 4.58
CA VAL A 44 -17.02 -0.82 3.36
C VAL A 44 -16.22 -1.67 2.36
N ALA A 45 -15.26 -2.48 2.84
CA ALA A 45 -14.51 -3.40 1.99
C ALA A 45 -15.39 -4.49 1.35
N HIS A 46 -16.47 -4.89 2.01
CA HIS A 46 -17.46 -5.83 1.42
C HIS A 46 -18.36 -5.18 0.35
N LEU A 47 -18.57 -3.86 0.42
CA LEU A 47 -19.31 -3.13 -0.61
C LEU A 47 -18.48 -2.90 -1.87
N ALA A 48 -17.16 -2.89 -1.73
CA ALA A 48 -16.25 -2.67 -2.84
C ALA A 48 -16.19 -3.90 -3.76
N ALA A 49 -16.30 -3.68 -5.08
CA ALA A 49 -16.04 -4.73 -6.07
C ALA A 49 -14.54 -5.09 -6.16
N HIS A 50 -13.67 -4.24 -5.65
CA HIS A 50 -12.22 -4.29 -5.83
C HIS A 50 -11.47 -4.24 -4.51
N ARG A 51 -10.20 -4.67 -4.54
CA ARG A 51 -9.36 -4.71 -3.34
C ARG A 51 -8.61 -3.40 -3.16
N PHE A 52 -8.58 -2.93 -1.93
CA PHE A 52 -7.81 -1.76 -1.54
C PHE A 52 -7.25 -1.92 -0.13
N VAL A 53 -6.29 -1.08 0.22
CA VAL A 53 -5.71 -1.00 1.57
C VAL A 53 -5.75 0.45 2.02
N ILE A 54 -6.47 0.76 3.09
CA ILE A 54 -6.40 2.08 3.71
C ILE A 54 -5.13 2.12 4.55
N SER A 55 -4.18 2.97 4.15
CA SER A 55 -2.89 3.10 4.80
C SER A 55 -2.94 4.05 5.99
N ARG A 56 -3.65 5.18 5.84
CA ARG A 56 -3.80 6.23 6.84
C ARG A 56 -5.22 6.78 6.80
N LEU A 57 -5.67 7.26 7.96
CA LEU A 57 -6.90 8.03 8.14
C LEU A 57 -6.58 9.29 8.94
N TRP A 58 -6.94 10.45 8.41
CA TRP A 58 -6.88 11.73 9.10
C TRP A 58 -8.28 12.14 9.53
N ARG A 59 -8.42 12.46 10.81
CA ARG A 59 -9.65 12.95 11.43
C ARG A 59 -9.26 13.94 12.53
N ASP A 60 -9.87 15.12 12.54
CA ASP A 60 -9.64 16.17 13.56
C ASP A 60 -8.14 16.50 13.77
N GLY A 61 -7.39 16.59 12.68
CA GLY A 61 -5.95 16.88 12.70
C GLY A 61 -5.07 15.74 13.21
N LYS A 62 -5.64 14.58 13.51
CA LYS A 62 -4.89 13.38 13.91
C LYS A 62 -4.83 12.36 12.79
N VAL A 63 -3.70 11.69 12.68
CA VAL A 63 -3.54 10.56 11.78
C VAL A 63 -3.57 9.25 12.57
N THR A 64 -4.22 8.26 12.00
CA THR A 64 -4.29 6.91 12.57
C THR A 64 -4.15 5.86 11.48
N ILE A 65 -3.77 4.64 11.88
CA ILE A 65 -3.84 3.46 11.02
C ILE A 65 -5.19 2.80 11.29
N PRO A 66 -6.13 2.84 10.32
CA PRO A 66 -7.45 2.27 10.53
C PRO A 66 -7.39 0.74 10.61
N THR A 67 -8.18 0.17 11.52
CA THR A 67 -8.42 -1.28 11.61
C THR A 67 -9.68 -1.66 10.85
N SER A 68 -10.01 -2.97 10.80
CA SER A 68 -11.28 -3.47 10.23
C SER A 68 -12.50 -2.85 10.89
N ASP A 69 -12.39 -2.52 12.19
CA ASP A 69 -13.48 -2.05 13.02
C ASP A 69 -13.56 -0.51 13.11
N THR A 70 -12.60 0.19 12.48
CA THR A 70 -12.62 1.64 12.39
C THR A 70 -13.83 2.11 11.60
N VAL A 71 -14.68 2.91 12.23
CA VAL A 71 -15.87 3.51 11.62
C VAL A 71 -15.46 4.72 10.79
N LEU A 72 -15.94 4.78 9.55
CA LEU A 72 -15.74 5.92 8.66
C LEU A 72 -16.82 6.98 8.88
N LEU A 73 -16.39 8.23 8.94
CA LEU A 73 -17.28 9.38 9.14
C LEU A 73 -17.15 10.33 7.94
N GLU A 74 -18.15 11.17 7.76
CA GLU A 74 -18.08 12.26 6.79
C GLU A 74 -16.87 13.14 7.05
N GLY A 75 -16.14 13.51 5.99
CA GLY A 75 -14.97 14.37 6.07
C GLY A 75 -13.67 13.66 6.49
N ASP A 76 -13.70 12.36 6.78
CA ASP A 76 -12.47 11.58 6.97
C ASP A 76 -11.62 11.65 5.70
N ARG A 77 -10.32 11.90 5.86
CA ARG A 77 -9.37 11.82 4.77
C ARG A 77 -8.63 10.49 4.83
N LEU A 78 -8.64 9.76 3.71
CA LEU A 78 -8.08 8.43 3.59
C LEU A 78 -6.92 8.42 2.60
N LEU A 79 -5.80 7.79 2.96
CA LEU A 79 -4.78 7.41 2.00
C LEU A 79 -4.98 5.94 1.65
N VAL A 80 -5.36 5.69 0.40
CA VAL A 80 -5.74 4.36 -0.09
C VAL A 80 -4.72 3.87 -1.10
N ILE A 81 -4.36 2.60 -1.02
CA ILE A 81 -3.50 1.91 -1.97
C ILE A 81 -4.36 0.91 -2.72
N THR A 82 -4.33 0.99 -4.01
CA THR A 82 -5.11 0.20 -4.96
C THR A 82 -4.35 -0.01 -6.25
N THR A 83 -5.00 -0.35 -7.34
CA THR A 83 -4.44 -0.35 -8.70
C THR A 83 -5.04 0.81 -9.51
N GLU A 84 -4.33 1.30 -10.53
CA GLU A 84 -4.85 2.38 -11.39
C GLU A 84 -6.21 2.03 -12.02
N ALA A 85 -6.44 0.74 -12.30
CA ALA A 85 -7.70 0.29 -12.89
C ALA A 85 -8.91 0.43 -11.95
N GLU A 86 -8.67 0.56 -10.65
CA GLU A 86 -9.71 0.56 -9.61
C GLU A 86 -9.99 1.95 -9.02
N GLU A 87 -9.19 2.94 -9.38
CA GLU A 87 -9.27 4.33 -8.86
C GLU A 87 -10.67 4.92 -9.01
N GLU A 88 -11.26 4.82 -10.20
CA GLU A 88 -12.61 5.35 -10.46
C GLU A 88 -13.70 4.70 -9.59
N SER A 89 -13.62 3.39 -9.40
CA SER A 89 -14.57 2.66 -8.54
C SER A 89 -14.44 3.08 -7.08
N LEU A 90 -13.22 3.39 -6.63
CA LEU A 90 -12.99 3.87 -5.27
C LEU A 90 -13.41 5.32 -5.09
N ARG A 91 -13.31 6.15 -6.14
CA ARG A 91 -13.85 7.51 -6.13
C ARG A 91 -15.37 7.49 -5.94
N ILE A 92 -16.07 6.58 -6.59
CA ILE A 92 -17.52 6.39 -6.38
C ILE A 92 -17.80 5.89 -4.96
N LEU A 93 -16.99 4.98 -4.44
CA LEU A 93 -17.17 4.40 -3.11
C LEU A 93 -16.93 5.41 -1.98
N PHE A 94 -15.81 6.12 -2.02
CA PHE A 94 -15.42 7.04 -0.93
C PHE A 94 -15.98 8.44 -1.12
N GLY A 95 -15.94 8.98 -2.33
CA GLY A 95 -16.38 10.32 -2.67
C GLY A 95 -15.31 11.15 -3.36
N GLU A 96 -14.92 12.30 -2.79
CA GLU A 96 -14.03 13.23 -3.44
C GLU A 96 -12.56 12.77 -3.36
N GLU A 97 -11.90 12.72 -4.52
CA GLU A 97 -10.47 12.45 -4.62
C GLU A 97 -9.64 13.71 -4.43
N GLU A 98 -8.58 13.59 -3.65
CA GLU A 98 -7.63 14.69 -3.44
C GLU A 98 -6.78 14.91 -4.69
N LYS A 99 -6.57 16.18 -5.06
CA LYS A 99 -5.73 16.58 -6.22
C LYS A 99 -4.22 16.45 -5.96
N VAL A 100 -3.81 15.71 -4.93
CA VAL A 100 -2.41 15.49 -4.58
C VAL A 100 -1.89 14.24 -5.29
N ASP A 101 -0.81 14.38 -6.05
CA ASP A 101 -0.15 13.22 -6.64
C ASP A 101 0.71 12.50 -5.59
N TRP A 102 0.13 11.49 -4.97
CA TRP A 102 0.75 10.65 -3.96
C TRP A 102 1.72 9.60 -4.52
N ASN A 103 1.91 9.56 -5.86
CA ASN A 103 2.76 8.56 -6.53
C ASN A 103 4.15 9.10 -6.89
N LYS A 104 4.45 10.36 -6.60
CA LYS A 104 5.78 10.95 -6.79
C LYS A 104 6.85 10.19 -6.03
N LYS A 105 8.04 10.07 -6.65
CA LYS A 105 9.17 9.32 -6.07
C LYS A 105 9.82 10.02 -4.87
N ASP A 106 9.69 11.33 -4.78
CA ASP A 106 10.35 12.23 -3.81
C ASP A 106 9.45 12.65 -2.64
N ILE A 107 8.29 12.01 -2.47
CA ILE A 107 7.42 12.28 -1.31
C ILE A 107 8.16 11.93 -0.02
N ASP A 108 8.38 12.92 0.82
CA ASP A 108 8.84 12.69 2.19
C ASP A 108 7.67 12.28 3.08
N TRP A 109 7.46 10.97 3.16
CA TRP A 109 6.39 10.38 3.97
C TRP A 109 6.50 10.69 5.46
N ASN A 110 7.70 11.00 5.95
CA ASN A 110 7.94 11.33 7.35
C ASN A 110 7.65 12.81 7.64
N ALA A 111 7.73 13.68 6.61
CA ALA A 111 7.34 15.08 6.74
C ALA A 111 5.82 15.28 6.71
N ILE A 112 5.07 14.39 6.05
CA ILE A 112 3.60 14.45 5.97
C ILE A 112 2.98 14.19 7.34
N ASP A 113 3.63 13.35 8.15
CA ASP A 113 3.15 12.97 9.45
C ASP A 113 4.33 12.61 10.38
N SER A 114 4.50 13.41 11.42
CA SER A 114 5.56 13.20 12.40
C SER A 114 5.30 12.01 13.35
N GLN A 115 4.09 11.50 13.42
CA GLN A 115 3.69 10.41 14.31
C GLN A 115 3.87 9.03 13.67
N LEU A 116 3.62 8.92 12.35
CA LEU A 116 3.74 7.66 11.63
C LEU A 116 4.92 7.70 10.66
N VAL A 117 5.90 6.87 10.91
CA VAL A 117 7.05 6.69 10.01
C VAL A 117 6.81 5.55 9.03
N SER A 118 7.48 5.64 7.88
CA SER A 118 7.48 4.60 6.85
C SER A 118 8.86 3.95 6.78
N GLN A 119 8.93 2.62 6.93
CA GLN A 119 10.17 1.87 6.94
C GLN A 119 10.10 0.65 6.02
N ARG A 120 11.21 0.31 5.36
CA ARG A 120 11.32 -0.92 4.58
C ARG A 120 11.93 -2.05 5.40
N ILE A 121 11.27 -3.21 5.40
CA ILE A 121 11.71 -4.43 6.08
C ILE A 121 11.75 -5.57 5.08
N VAL A 122 12.80 -6.37 5.10
CA VAL A 122 12.89 -7.63 4.32
C VAL A 122 12.37 -8.78 5.16
N VAL A 123 11.48 -9.59 4.60
CA VAL A 123 11.10 -10.87 5.21
C VAL A 123 12.31 -11.80 5.19
N SER A 124 12.93 -11.99 6.35
CA SER A 124 14.11 -12.85 6.53
C SER A 124 13.89 -13.94 7.58
N ARG A 125 12.73 -13.96 8.24
CA ARG A 125 12.37 -14.99 9.20
C ARG A 125 11.70 -16.16 8.50
N SER A 126 12.24 -17.37 8.65
CA SER A 126 11.71 -18.60 8.05
C SER A 126 10.27 -18.88 8.49
N GLU A 127 9.93 -18.51 9.72
CA GLU A 127 8.61 -18.71 10.32
C GLU A 127 7.51 -17.89 9.63
N ILE A 128 7.90 -16.86 8.88
CA ILE A 128 6.97 -15.98 8.13
C ILE A 128 6.74 -16.49 6.71
N ASN A 129 7.68 -17.25 6.18
CA ASN A 129 7.58 -17.81 4.83
C ASN A 129 6.33 -18.69 4.69
N GLY A 130 5.54 -18.43 3.65
CA GLY A 130 4.30 -19.17 3.39
C GLY A 130 3.09 -18.75 4.21
N LYS A 131 3.21 -17.82 5.16
CA LYS A 131 2.06 -17.32 5.93
C LYS A 131 1.29 -16.26 5.16
N LYS A 132 -0.05 -16.28 5.30
CA LYS A 132 -0.90 -15.19 4.82
C LYS A 132 -0.68 -13.94 5.66
N LEU A 133 -0.57 -12.77 5.03
CA LEU A 133 -0.38 -11.49 5.71
C LEU A 133 -1.44 -11.24 6.78
N GLY A 134 -2.70 -11.51 6.48
CA GLY A 134 -3.81 -11.32 7.43
C GLY A 134 -3.72 -12.20 8.67
N SER A 135 -3.13 -13.41 8.57
CA SER A 135 -2.96 -14.31 9.71
C SER A 135 -1.99 -13.79 10.77
N LEU A 136 -1.10 -12.87 10.39
CA LEU A 136 -0.13 -12.26 11.31
C LEU A 136 -0.77 -11.17 12.18
N ARG A 137 -1.96 -10.67 11.82
CA ARG A 137 -2.70 -9.63 12.55
C ARG A 137 -1.83 -8.43 12.97
N LEU A 138 -0.87 -8.04 12.13
CA LEU A 138 0.16 -7.04 12.46
C LEU A 138 -0.45 -5.69 12.85
N ARG A 139 -1.57 -5.32 12.24
CA ARG A 139 -2.30 -4.10 12.56
C ARG A 139 -2.87 -4.12 13.98
N ASN A 140 -3.48 -5.24 14.37
CA ASN A 140 -4.09 -5.37 15.69
C ASN A 140 -3.07 -5.55 16.82
N HIS A 141 -1.98 -6.31 16.56
CA HIS A 141 -0.99 -6.62 17.58
C HIS A 141 0.05 -5.52 17.77
N TYR A 142 0.40 -4.81 16.68
CA TYR A 142 1.52 -3.86 16.69
C TYR A 142 1.10 -2.44 16.29
N GLY A 143 -0.15 -2.21 15.84
CA GLY A 143 -0.56 -0.89 15.38
C GLY A 143 0.16 -0.44 14.11
N ILE A 144 0.60 -1.39 13.28
CA ILE A 144 1.30 -1.09 12.01
C ILE A 144 0.47 -1.54 10.80
N ASN A 145 0.73 -0.91 9.68
CA ASN A 145 0.19 -1.31 8.40
C ASN A 145 1.30 -1.69 7.42
N ILE A 146 1.07 -2.73 6.62
CA ILE A 146 1.89 -3.01 5.44
C ILE A 146 1.19 -2.34 4.27
N SER A 147 1.83 -1.32 3.70
CA SER A 147 1.24 -0.56 2.59
C SER A 147 1.57 -1.17 1.23
N ARG A 148 2.79 -1.66 1.04
CA ARG A 148 3.26 -2.25 -0.23
C ARG A 148 4.20 -3.40 0.02
N ILE A 149 4.24 -4.31 -0.95
CA ILE A 149 5.16 -5.45 -0.96
C ILE A 149 5.86 -5.46 -2.31
N TYR A 150 7.19 -5.55 -2.30
CA TYR A 150 8.00 -5.74 -3.49
C TYR A 150 8.55 -7.15 -3.50
N ARG A 151 8.26 -7.89 -4.57
CA ARG A 151 8.74 -9.25 -4.82
C ARG A 151 9.30 -9.34 -6.23
N ALA A 152 10.57 -9.70 -6.37
CA ALA A 152 11.23 -9.85 -7.67
C ALA A 152 10.99 -8.67 -8.65
N GLY A 153 11.06 -7.43 -8.13
CA GLY A 153 10.86 -6.22 -8.92
C GLY A 153 9.39 -5.81 -9.16
N VAL A 154 8.43 -6.66 -8.76
CA VAL A 154 6.99 -6.36 -8.89
C VAL A 154 6.45 -5.81 -7.57
N GLN A 155 5.62 -4.78 -7.67
CA GLN A 155 4.91 -4.22 -6.53
C GLN A 155 3.54 -4.89 -6.38
N LEU A 156 3.27 -5.42 -5.20
CA LEU A 156 2.05 -6.15 -4.87
C LEU A 156 1.23 -5.38 -3.84
N LEU A 157 -0.09 -5.43 -3.97
CA LEU A 157 -1.01 -4.91 -2.97
C LEU A 157 -1.00 -5.81 -1.72
N ALA A 158 -0.83 -5.21 -0.55
CA ALA A 158 -0.71 -5.93 0.73
C ALA A 158 -2.07 -6.38 1.27
N THR A 159 -2.76 -7.24 0.54
CA THR A 159 -4.05 -7.80 0.96
C THR A 159 -3.89 -8.90 2.01
N PRO A 160 -4.91 -9.16 2.86
CA PRO A 160 -4.84 -10.19 3.90
C PRO A 160 -4.53 -11.60 3.37
N GLU A 161 -4.95 -11.91 2.14
CA GLU A 161 -4.79 -13.22 1.50
C GLU A 161 -3.40 -13.42 0.91
N LEU A 162 -2.62 -12.35 0.75
CA LEU A 162 -1.29 -12.43 0.18
C LEU A 162 -0.40 -13.31 1.05
N VAL A 163 0.22 -14.29 0.43
CA VAL A 163 1.19 -15.20 1.08
C VAL A 163 2.57 -14.57 1.02
N LEU A 164 3.19 -14.34 2.19
CA LEU A 164 4.53 -13.79 2.30
C LEU A 164 5.60 -14.82 1.94
N GLN A 165 6.69 -14.33 1.36
CA GLN A 165 7.84 -15.14 0.97
C GLN A 165 9.13 -14.51 1.50
N LEU A 166 10.14 -15.36 1.74
CA LEU A 166 11.49 -14.87 2.06
C LEU A 166 11.99 -13.96 0.93
N GLY A 167 12.59 -12.83 1.33
CA GLY A 167 13.07 -11.82 0.40
C GLY A 167 12.02 -10.77 -0.01
N ASP A 168 10.75 -10.93 0.36
CA ASP A 168 9.77 -9.86 0.19
C ASP A 168 10.24 -8.59 0.90
N LYS A 169 10.17 -7.45 0.20
CA LYS A 169 10.47 -6.13 0.78
C LYS A 169 9.15 -5.44 1.12
N LEU A 170 8.88 -5.28 2.40
CA LEU A 170 7.65 -4.72 2.92
C LEU A 170 7.84 -3.23 3.21
N THR A 171 6.91 -2.38 2.78
CA THR A 171 6.80 -1.00 3.26
C THR A 171 5.84 -1.00 4.45
N VAL A 172 6.42 -0.80 5.64
CA VAL A 172 5.71 -0.82 6.93
C VAL A 172 5.47 0.62 7.37
N VAL A 173 4.26 0.92 7.81
CA VAL A 173 3.85 2.23 8.32
C VAL A 173 3.37 2.06 9.75
N GLY A 174 3.84 2.91 10.66
CA GLY A 174 3.49 2.87 12.06
C GLY A 174 4.34 3.80 12.92
N GLU A 175 4.11 3.80 14.21
CA GLU A 175 5.00 4.46 15.15
C GLU A 175 6.38 3.78 15.16
N ALA A 176 7.45 4.55 15.35
CA ALA A 176 8.83 4.05 15.29
C ALA A 176 9.08 2.87 16.25
N ALA A 177 8.52 2.93 17.45
CA ALA A 177 8.62 1.86 18.44
C ALA A 177 7.90 0.58 17.99
N ALA A 178 6.72 0.72 17.42
CA ALA A 178 5.92 -0.38 16.87
C ALA A 178 6.65 -1.08 15.72
N ILE A 179 7.26 -0.32 14.81
CA ILE A 179 8.04 -0.86 13.69
C ILE A 179 9.25 -1.64 14.21
N SER A 180 9.95 -1.15 15.23
CA SER A 180 11.10 -1.85 15.83
C SER A 180 10.70 -3.21 16.44
N ASN A 181 9.49 -3.33 16.97
CA ASN A 181 8.97 -4.62 17.47
C ASN A 181 8.62 -5.56 16.31
N VAL A 182 8.04 -5.05 15.24
CA VAL A 182 7.69 -5.83 14.05
C VAL A 182 8.92 -6.32 13.28
N GLU A 183 10.03 -5.60 13.30
CA GLU A 183 11.32 -6.07 12.73
C GLU A 183 11.74 -7.41 13.33
N LYS A 184 11.55 -7.61 14.62
CA LYS A 184 11.90 -8.87 15.30
C LYS A 184 11.07 -10.04 14.78
N VAL A 185 9.88 -9.78 14.29
CA VAL A 185 8.94 -10.79 13.77
C VAL A 185 9.14 -11.05 12.28
N LEU A 186 9.26 -9.98 11.48
CA LEU A 186 9.29 -10.09 10.02
C LEU A 186 10.70 -10.29 9.47
N GLY A 187 11.68 -9.59 10.02
CA GLY A 187 13.05 -9.62 9.52
C GLY A 187 13.76 -8.27 9.61
N ASN A 188 14.77 -8.08 8.78
CA ASN A 188 15.72 -6.99 8.91
C ASN A 188 15.25 -5.71 8.18
N ARG A 189 15.52 -4.55 8.80
CA ARG A 189 15.34 -3.25 8.17
C ARG A 189 16.29 -3.07 7.00
N ILE A 190 15.78 -2.51 5.89
CA ILE A 190 16.60 -2.04 4.78
C ILE A 190 17.06 -0.63 5.14
N ILE A 191 18.34 -0.46 5.40
CA ILE A 191 18.96 0.84 5.55
C ILE A 191 19.29 1.31 4.14
N SER A 192 18.56 2.31 3.63
CA SER A 192 18.97 3.02 2.43
C SER A 192 20.12 3.92 2.83
N LEU A 193 21.34 3.56 2.44
CA LEU A 193 22.44 4.50 2.46
C LEU A 193 22.05 5.61 1.46
N LYS A 194 21.77 6.81 1.94
CA LYS A 194 21.77 7.99 1.07
C LYS A 194 23.17 8.04 0.51
N GLU A 195 23.32 7.92 -0.81
CA GLU A 195 24.61 8.17 -1.45
C GLU A 195 25.07 9.56 -0.98
N PRO A 196 26.26 9.67 -0.38
CA PRO A 196 26.78 10.99 -0.08
C PRO A 196 26.90 11.72 -1.41
N ASN A 197 26.27 12.91 -1.51
CA ASN A 197 26.52 13.81 -2.62
C ASN A 197 28.02 14.13 -2.59
N LEU A 198 28.79 13.40 -3.37
CA LEU A 198 30.16 13.76 -3.70
C LEU A 198 30.06 15.00 -4.61
N ILE A 199 29.86 16.16 -3.99
CA ILE A 199 30.20 17.43 -4.62
C ILE A 199 31.73 17.40 -4.70
N ALA A 200 32.21 17.02 -5.86
CA ALA A 200 33.64 17.17 -6.18
C ALA A 200 33.97 18.67 -6.09
N VAL A 201 34.67 19.04 -5.03
CA VAL A 201 35.30 20.34 -4.92
C VAL A 201 36.54 20.25 -5.79
N PHE A 202 36.50 20.90 -6.96
CA PHE A 202 37.65 21.23 -7.75
C PHE A 202 37.87 22.75 -7.65
#